data_f7d7bc175b33b1bd97ec55ecd8d88db7
#
_entry.id   f7d7bc175b33b1bd97ec55ecd8d88db7
#
_cell.length_a   1.000
_cell.length_b   1.000
_cell.length_c   1.000
_cell.angle_alpha   90.00
_cell.angle_beta   90.00
_cell.angle_gamma   90.00
#
_symmetry.space_group_name_H-M   'P 1'
#
loop_
_entity.id
_entity.type
_entity.pdbx_description
1 polymer ?
#
loop_
_entity_poly.entity_id
_entity_poly.type
_entity_poly.pdbx_seq_one_letter_code
_entity_poly.pdbx_strand_id
1 'polypeptide(L)'
;MKKVFTLFLLLLCVATGWATNYKVAATYTPLSELTSGYYVIRVFSDKANAENGSYLYANENGNEIYNEAKNSTSNYEDGSTLTSAYYVWKVFVGETNGVKTFQIQNVGRNLFIAKTAQGGNNMFNGDKIAIFYAEENENTPKGFRLKTNGIYLICDGNPNSTTEVGKLGNWATTSTNCAQFRMFKVGFDVTYNFALDGQTYTKEITALGGETPQAAYNTFYTTPGYVQVPFPTEALTEDGTTTFNLSCTKNNDYPVTPNKWYFVKIGLQGSSNTRDGYLFDNNGAQIPTNNKTKKLSDATYVWKFVGNPFDGYQLINGSGKSLIATAYNNGSNVYPYAADPSQITTACCDRWDVQGTSVVAGGSQPTYWSNNAFVLSAHNHGNYQMHAYSNNQIGYWKSTGVDLSSAITLDAALPEITLNALNNKNYATYYLPFAAKAPEGVTAYAGTINNGNVQLTEYANGIIPANKAVVLVSDTKTTATFTLADASEVKEQTNELTGVLTDTELNNVDNAGQVRIFSKKDNVAGFYKPNSGITTLAANKAYIMAPTNEGALVLNFAGGEVTGINQATINATEANAPIYDLTGRRVAKAVKGIYVKNGKKFIVK
;
A
#
# COMPACT_ATOMS: atom_id res chain seq x y z
N MET A 1 -37.98 -21.21 -20.20
CA MET A 1 -37.67 -19.88 -20.76
C MET A 1 -38.65 -18.82 -20.25
N LYS A 2 -38.82 -18.64 -18.92
CA LYS A 2 -39.70 -17.60 -18.35
C LYS A 2 -39.20 -17.04 -16.98
N LYS A 3 -37.94 -17.23 -16.62
CA LYS A 3 -37.40 -16.77 -15.33
C LYS A 3 -36.18 -15.80 -15.44
N VAL A 4 -35.81 -15.35 -16.64
CA VAL A 4 -34.65 -14.45 -16.84
C VAL A 4 -35.09 -13.00 -17.08
N PHE A 5 -36.37 -12.73 -17.27
CA PHE A 5 -36.82 -11.37 -17.61
C PHE A 5 -37.20 -10.48 -16.42
N THR A 6 -37.15 -11.00 -15.19
CA THR A 6 -37.60 -10.24 -13.99
C THR A 6 -36.46 -9.53 -13.28
N LEU A 7 -35.19 -9.87 -13.58
CA LEU A 7 -34.04 -9.24 -12.92
C LEU A 7 -33.53 -7.97 -13.63
N PHE A 8 -33.90 -7.77 -14.90
CA PHE A 8 -33.48 -6.57 -15.66
C PHE A 8 -34.44 -5.38 -15.50
N LEU A 9 -35.63 -5.60 -14.92
CA LEU A 9 -36.62 -4.53 -14.72
C LEU A 9 -36.47 -3.80 -13.37
N LEU A 10 -35.68 -4.36 -12.42
CA LEU A 10 -35.42 -3.70 -11.13
C LEU A 10 -34.32 -2.64 -11.17
N LEU A 11 -33.47 -2.66 -12.20
CA LEU A 11 -32.41 -1.65 -12.34
C LEU A 11 -32.86 -0.39 -13.10
N LEU A 12 -34.03 -0.42 -13.75
CA LEU A 12 -34.57 0.75 -14.44
C LEU A 12 -35.62 1.54 -13.60
N CYS A 13 -36.01 1.05 -12.45
CA CYS A 13 -36.99 1.74 -11.59
C CYS A 13 -36.35 2.77 -10.63
N VAL A 14 -35.04 2.92 -10.60
CA VAL A 14 -34.38 3.93 -9.75
C VAL A 14 -34.39 5.33 -10.39
N ALA A 15 -34.77 5.47 -11.66
CA ALA A 15 -34.73 6.76 -12.36
C ALA A 15 -36.04 7.56 -12.41
N THR A 16 -37.17 7.04 -11.89
CA THR A 16 -38.47 7.71 -12.03
C THR A 16 -39.28 7.86 -10.76
N GLY A 17 -38.70 7.67 -9.58
CA GLY A 17 -39.40 7.72 -8.30
C GLY A 17 -38.94 8.81 -7.33
N TRP A 18 -38.23 9.82 -7.77
CA TRP A 18 -37.67 10.86 -6.89
C TRP A 18 -38.61 12.05 -6.71
N ALA A 19 -39.87 11.79 -6.26
CA ALA A 19 -40.66 12.81 -5.62
C ALA A 19 -40.42 12.76 -4.09
N THR A 20 -39.19 12.68 -3.68
CA THR A 20 -38.81 12.72 -2.26
C THR A 20 -38.53 14.16 -1.87
N ASN A 21 -39.22 14.59 -0.86
CA ASN A 21 -39.00 15.84 -0.18
C ASN A 21 -37.69 15.72 0.60
N TYR A 22 -36.63 16.32 0.10
CA TYR A 22 -35.32 16.31 0.77
C TYR A 22 -35.31 17.36 1.87
N LYS A 23 -35.07 16.93 3.10
CA LYS A 23 -34.90 17.85 4.22
C LYS A 23 -33.47 18.38 4.22
N VAL A 24 -33.32 19.68 4.16
CA VAL A 24 -32.02 20.37 4.21
C VAL A 24 -31.69 20.76 5.64
N ALA A 25 -30.47 20.52 6.11
CA ALA A 25 -30.04 20.93 7.43
C ALA A 25 -30.04 22.46 7.59
N ALA A 26 -30.45 22.95 8.73
CA ALA A 26 -30.52 24.39 9.04
C ALA A 26 -29.15 25.07 9.09
N THR A 27 -28.10 24.31 9.43
CA THR A 27 -26.73 24.82 9.53
C THR A 27 -25.82 24.14 8.52
N TYR A 28 -24.84 24.88 8.02
CA TYR A 28 -23.82 24.29 7.15
C TYR A 28 -22.87 23.40 7.96
N THR A 29 -22.31 22.40 7.28
CA THR A 29 -21.34 21.48 7.85
C THR A 29 -19.93 22.10 7.79
N PRO A 30 -19.22 22.26 8.92
CA PRO A 30 -17.81 22.69 8.91
C PRO A 30 -16.93 21.77 8.06
N LEU A 31 -15.84 22.32 7.49
CA LEU A 31 -14.94 21.53 6.64
C LEU A 31 -14.40 20.27 7.35
N SER A 32 -14.06 20.40 8.63
CA SER A 32 -13.56 19.28 9.45
C SER A 32 -14.57 18.14 9.62
N GLU A 33 -15.86 18.45 9.57
CA GLU A 33 -16.97 17.51 9.80
C GLU A 33 -17.61 17.00 8.50
N LEU A 34 -17.14 17.49 7.32
CA LEU A 34 -17.67 17.02 6.05
C LEU A 34 -17.33 15.54 5.83
N THR A 35 -18.36 14.76 5.58
CA THR A 35 -18.32 13.34 5.21
C THR A 35 -18.88 13.15 3.80
N SER A 36 -18.69 11.99 3.21
CA SER A 36 -19.37 11.64 1.96
C SER A 36 -20.88 11.64 2.16
N GLY A 37 -21.63 12.26 1.26
CA GLY A 37 -23.06 12.40 1.46
C GLY A 37 -23.75 13.28 0.42
N TYR A 38 -25.02 13.58 0.70
CA TYR A 38 -25.84 14.46 -0.11
C TYR A 38 -25.87 15.88 0.51
N TYR A 39 -25.69 16.86 -0.33
CA TYR A 39 -25.58 18.26 0.08
C TYR A 39 -26.30 19.20 -0.88
N VAL A 40 -26.77 20.30 -0.34
CA VAL A 40 -27.02 21.53 -1.08
C VAL A 40 -25.80 22.41 -0.92
N ILE A 41 -25.32 23.00 -1.98
CA ILE A 41 -24.13 23.85 -1.98
C ILE A 41 -24.55 25.30 -2.17
N ARG A 42 -24.11 26.18 -1.26
CA ARG A 42 -24.26 27.65 -1.40
C ARG A 42 -22.92 28.30 -1.66
N VAL A 43 -22.92 29.32 -2.49
CA VAL A 43 -21.74 30.10 -2.86
C VAL A 43 -21.83 31.48 -2.22
N PHE A 44 -20.73 31.93 -1.63
CA PHE A 44 -20.65 33.21 -0.94
C PHE A 44 -19.53 34.07 -1.49
N SER A 45 -19.70 35.39 -1.38
CA SER A 45 -18.64 36.35 -1.72
C SER A 45 -17.48 36.28 -0.69
N ASP A 46 -16.27 36.43 -1.17
CA ASP A 46 -15.08 36.66 -0.35
C ASP A 46 -15.10 38.03 0.36
N LYS A 47 -15.96 38.96 -0.09
CA LYS A 47 -16.11 40.29 0.54
C LYS A 47 -16.92 40.16 1.82
N ALA A 48 -16.48 40.85 2.86
CA ALA A 48 -17.14 40.90 4.17
C ALA A 48 -18.65 41.22 4.03
N ASN A 49 -19.49 40.58 4.87
CA ASN A 49 -20.93 40.80 5.03
C ASN A 49 -21.91 40.14 4.06
N ALA A 50 -21.51 39.16 3.26
CA ALA A 50 -22.48 38.37 2.52
C ALA A 50 -23.06 37.25 3.41
N GLU A 51 -24.11 37.53 4.17
CA GLU A 51 -24.82 36.50 4.96
C GLU A 51 -25.72 35.61 4.09
N ASN A 52 -26.06 36.04 2.90
CA ASN A 52 -26.99 35.39 1.98
C ASN A 52 -26.26 34.88 0.76
N GLY A 53 -25.75 33.64 0.81
CA GLY A 53 -25.23 32.96 -0.38
C GLY A 53 -26.35 32.45 -1.29
N SER A 54 -26.03 32.20 -2.54
CA SER A 54 -26.95 31.63 -3.53
C SER A 54 -26.69 30.15 -3.79
N TYR A 55 -27.74 29.39 -4.09
CA TYR A 55 -27.66 27.96 -4.31
C TYR A 55 -27.07 27.62 -5.67
N LEU A 56 -26.21 26.59 -5.68
CA LEU A 56 -25.67 25.99 -6.90
C LEU A 56 -26.65 24.98 -7.48
N TYR A 57 -26.91 25.08 -8.78
CA TYR A 57 -27.70 24.10 -9.50
C TYR A 57 -27.11 23.78 -10.87
N ALA A 58 -27.38 22.55 -11.35
CA ALA A 58 -27.02 22.12 -12.68
C ALA A 58 -28.14 22.44 -13.68
N ASN A 59 -27.77 22.93 -14.87
CA ASN A 59 -28.74 23.08 -15.97
C ASN A 59 -29.20 21.68 -16.44
N GLU A 60 -30.50 21.51 -16.64
CA GLU A 60 -31.12 20.26 -17.07
C GLU A 60 -30.53 19.71 -18.38
N ASN A 61 -30.22 20.58 -19.33
CA ASN A 61 -29.85 20.20 -20.69
C ASN A 61 -28.45 20.67 -21.12
N GLY A 62 -27.68 21.36 -20.27
CA GLY A 62 -26.36 21.89 -20.60
C GLY A 62 -25.23 21.21 -19.82
N ASN A 63 -24.02 21.66 -20.07
CA ASN A 63 -22.82 21.26 -19.32
C ASN A 63 -22.36 22.34 -18.34
N GLU A 64 -23.21 23.30 -18.07
CA GLU A 64 -22.97 24.43 -17.20
C GLU A 64 -23.61 24.21 -15.82
N ILE A 65 -23.06 24.90 -14.84
CA ILE A 65 -23.55 24.97 -13.46
C ILE A 65 -23.71 26.45 -13.14
N TYR A 66 -24.83 26.78 -12.51
CA TYR A 66 -25.19 28.16 -12.19
C TYR A 66 -25.43 28.32 -10.68
N ASN A 67 -25.33 29.55 -10.20
CA ASN A 67 -25.90 29.96 -8.93
C ASN A 67 -27.18 30.76 -9.15
N GLU A 68 -28.19 30.61 -8.29
CA GLU A 68 -29.44 31.36 -8.37
C GLU A 68 -29.24 32.83 -8.02
N ALA A 69 -30.19 33.68 -8.49
CA ALA A 69 -30.31 35.04 -8.02
C ALA A 69 -30.78 35.08 -6.54
N LYS A 70 -30.34 36.05 -5.76
CA LYS A 70 -30.60 36.20 -4.31
C LYS A 70 -32.10 36.11 -3.92
N ASN A 71 -33.00 36.54 -4.80
CA ASN A 71 -34.44 36.58 -4.56
C ASN A 71 -35.19 35.42 -5.22
N SER A 72 -34.50 34.38 -5.67
CA SER A 72 -35.22 33.20 -6.15
C SER A 72 -36.02 32.63 -4.98
N THR A 73 -37.24 32.18 -5.29
CA THR A 73 -38.20 31.66 -4.29
C THR A 73 -37.77 30.33 -3.65
N SER A 74 -36.61 29.84 -3.98
CA SER A 74 -36.02 28.61 -3.49
C SER A 74 -35.26 28.84 -2.18
N ASN A 75 -35.93 29.26 -1.14
CA ASN A 75 -35.36 29.28 0.20
C ASN A 75 -35.35 27.87 0.78
N TYR A 76 -34.27 27.15 0.57
CA TYR A 76 -34.07 25.79 1.12
C TYR A 76 -33.40 25.80 2.51
N GLU A 77 -33.58 26.86 3.26
CA GLU A 77 -33.10 26.97 4.64
C GLU A 77 -34.07 26.34 5.62
N ASP A 78 -33.54 25.79 6.69
CA ASP A 78 -34.25 25.45 7.91
C ASP A 78 -35.40 24.42 7.77
N GLY A 79 -35.05 23.21 7.34
CA GLY A 79 -36.00 22.10 7.26
C GLY A 79 -36.96 22.19 6.07
N SER A 80 -36.69 23.09 5.14
CA SER A 80 -37.45 23.21 3.90
C SER A 80 -37.28 22.00 3.01
N THR A 81 -38.27 21.72 2.21
CA THR A 81 -38.37 20.58 1.33
C THR A 81 -37.82 20.92 -0.06
N LEU A 82 -36.73 20.29 -0.44
CA LEU A 82 -36.17 20.40 -1.78
C LEU A 82 -36.91 19.46 -2.74
N THR A 83 -37.40 20.00 -3.86
CA THR A 83 -38.18 19.23 -4.84
C THR A 83 -37.40 18.90 -6.12
N SER A 84 -36.24 19.49 -6.33
CA SER A 84 -35.45 19.34 -7.56
C SER A 84 -34.08 18.69 -7.30
N ALA A 85 -33.83 17.56 -7.94
CA ALA A 85 -32.56 16.85 -7.90
C ALA A 85 -31.39 17.63 -8.50
N TYR A 86 -31.66 18.67 -9.30
CA TYR A 86 -30.61 19.51 -9.93
C TYR A 86 -29.89 20.41 -8.91
N TYR A 87 -30.46 20.63 -7.73
CA TYR A 87 -29.85 21.36 -6.61
C TYR A 87 -29.10 20.45 -5.63
N VAL A 88 -29.30 19.13 -5.74
CA VAL A 88 -28.67 18.15 -4.85
C VAL A 88 -27.37 17.66 -5.45
N TRP A 89 -26.34 17.64 -4.61
CA TRP A 89 -24.98 17.23 -4.97
C TRP A 89 -24.56 16.05 -4.10
N LYS A 90 -24.09 14.97 -4.73
CA LYS A 90 -23.32 13.92 -4.06
C LYS A 90 -21.91 14.42 -3.92
N VAL A 91 -21.43 14.46 -2.70
CA VAL A 91 -20.07 14.86 -2.38
C VAL A 91 -19.34 13.63 -1.86
N PHE A 92 -18.28 13.25 -2.54
CA PHE A 92 -17.40 12.17 -2.13
C PHE A 92 -16.19 12.80 -1.46
N VAL A 93 -16.03 12.53 -0.18
CA VAL A 93 -14.93 13.05 0.62
C VAL A 93 -13.85 12.00 0.74
N GLY A 94 -12.66 12.33 0.31
CA GLY A 94 -11.45 11.56 0.48
C GLY A 94 -10.40 12.35 1.24
N GLU A 95 -9.23 11.79 1.38
CA GLU A 95 -8.07 12.44 1.97
C GLU A 95 -6.81 12.06 1.21
N THR A 96 -5.98 13.03 0.93
CA THR A 96 -4.67 12.83 0.33
C THR A 96 -3.64 13.63 1.12
N ASN A 97 -2.65 12.96 1.69
CA ASN A 97 -1.60 13.58 2.54
C ASN A 97 -2.15 14.47 3.68
N GLY A 98 -3.22 14.04 4.35
CA GLY A 98 -3.84 14.81 5.44
C GLY A 98 -4.71 15.97 4.96
N VAL A 99 -4.88 16.17 3.64
CA VAL A 99 -5.74 17.21 3.06
C VAL A 99 -7.02 16.58 2.55
N LYS A 100 -8.18 17.08 2.97
CA LYS A 100 -9.48 16.64 2.45
C LYS A 100 -9.60 16.94 0.96
N THR A 101 -10.07 15.94 0.22
CA THR A 101 -10.34 16.02 -1.20
C THR A 101 -11.81 15.79 -1.49
N PHE A 102 -12.31 16.39 -2.56
CA PHE A 102 -13.72 16.34 -2.92
C PHE A 102 -13.90 16.00 -4.39
N GLN A 103 -14.84 15.10 -4.65
CA GLN A 103 -15.42 14.86 -5.96
C GLN A 103 -16.90 15.18 -5.84
N ILE A 104 -17.44 15.95 -6.77
CA ILE A 104 -18.78 16.51 -6.65
C ILE A 104 -19.61 16.11 -7.86
N GLN A 105 -20.67 15.34 -7.62
CA GLN A 105 -21.59 14.84 -8.64
C GLN A 105 -22.98 15.48 -8.46
N ASN A 106 -23.55 16.00 -9.53
CA ASN A 106 -24.93 16.46 -9.49
C ASN A 106 -25.92 15.27 -9.54
N VAL A 107 -26.90 15.23 -8.66
CA VAL A 107 -27.86 14.13 -8.58
C VAL A 107 -28.78 14.08 -9.81
N GLY A 108 -29.35 15.21 -10.20
CA GLY A 108 -30.26 15.30 -11.35
C GLY A 108 -29.61 14.98 -12.69
N ARG A 109 -28.32 15.33 -12.85
CA ARG A 109 -27.54 15.06 -14.07
C ARG A 109 -26.82 13.73 -14.03
N ASN A 110 -26.59 13.17 -12.85
CA ASN A 110 -25.71 12.02 -12.62
C ASN A 110 -24.29 12.19 -13.26
N LEU A 111 -23.79 13.42 -13.28
CA LEU A 111 -22.50 13.80 -13.85
C LEU A 111 -21.63 14.48 -12.82
N PHE A 112 -20.32 14.19 -12.85
CA PHE A 112 -19.34 14.84 -12.00
C PHE A 112 -18.91 16.18 -12.57
N ILE A 113 -18.59 17.14 -11.68
CA ILE A 113 -17.82 18.30 -12.07
C ILE A 113 -16.46 17.80 -12.56
N ALA A 114 -16.13 18.06 -13.81
CA ALA A 114 -15.00 17.46 -14.52
C ALA A 114 -13.92 18.46 -14.94
N LYS A 115 -14.26 19.76 -14.93
CA LYS A 115 -13.38 20.78 -15.48
C LYS A 115 -12.22 21.11 -14.54
N THR A 116 -11.00 21.01 -15.06
CA THR A 116 -9.75 21.32 -14.34
C THR A 116 -8.96 22.47 -14.98
N ALA A 117 -9.45 23.03 -16.10
CA ALA A 117 -8.84 24.16 -16.81
C ALA A 117 -9.67 25.43 -16.63
N GLN A 118 -9.07 26.59 -16.85
CA GLN A 118 -9.72 27.88 -16.69
C GLN A 118 -10.97 28.07 -17.59
N GLY A 119 -12.01 28.75 -17.07
CA GLY A 119 -13.25 29.14 -17.76
C GLY A 119 -14.51 28.47 -17.20
N GLY A 120 -15.70 28.98 -17.57
CA GLY A 120 -17.01 28.55 -17.05
C GLY A 120 -17.80 27.60 -17.94
N ASN A 121 -17.30 27.20 -19.10
CA ASN A 121 -18.02 26.29 -20.01
C ASN A 121 -17.61 24.85 -19.81
N ASN A 122 -18.53 23.91 -20.07
CA ASN A 122 -18.27 22.46 -19.99
C ASN A 122 -17.79 21.99 -18.61
N MET A 123 -18.50 22.40 -17.55
CA MET A 123 -18.21 21.95 -16.19
C MET A 123 -18.43 20.44 -16.05
N PHE A 124 -19.37 19.86 -16.79
CA PHE A 124 -19.54 18.42 -16.96
C PHE A 124 -18.88 17.98 -18.27
N ASN A 125 -18.12 16.91 -18.26
CA ASN A 125 -17.44 16.41 -19.45
C ASN A 125 -17.41 14.88 -19.44
N GLY A 126 -18.55 14.29 -19.82
CA GLY A 126 -18.72 12.84 -19.90
C GLY A 126 -18.36 12.15 -18.58
N ASP A 127 -17.45 11.19 -18.67
CA ASP A 127 -17.03 10.38 -17.53
C ASP A 127 -15.83 10.93 -16.75
N LYS A 128 -15.38 12.16 -17.08
CA LYS A 128 -14.27 12.77 -16.36
C LYS A 128 -14.71 13.26 -14.99
N ILE A 129 -13.77 13.22 -14.05
CA ILE A 129 -13.97 13.62 -12.66
C ILE A 129 -12.84 14.56 -12.26
N ALA A 130 -13.17 15.75 -11.79
CA ALA A 130 -12.20 16.63 -11.15
C ALA A 130 -12.12 16.35 -9.66
N ILE A 131 -10.91 16.44 -9.12
CA ILE A 131 -10.67 16.41 -7.69
C ILE A 131 -10.38 17.82 -7.21
N PHE A 132 -11.10 18.21 -6.17
CA PHE A 132 -10.94 19.49 -5.53
C PHE A 132 -10.30 19.31 -4.16
N TYR A 133 -9.39 20.20 -3.82
CA TYR A 133 -8.82 20.34 -2.48
C TYR A 133 -9.49 21.51 -1.79
N ALA A 134 -9.88 21.34 -0.54
CA ALA A 134 -10.44 22.43 0.24
C ALA A 134 -9.33 23.27 0.89
N GLU A 135 -9.56 24.56 0.93
CA GLU A 135 -8.71 25.54 1.62
C GLU A 135 -9.59 26.42 2.50
N GLU A 136 -9.38 26.40 3.81
CA GLU A 136 -10.08 27.29 4.72
C GLU A 136 -9.68 28.74 4.44
N ASN A 137 -10.63 29.66 4.55
CA ASN A 137 -10.35 31.07 4.41
C ASN A 137 -10.27 31.73 5.80
N GLU A 138 -9.06 31.96 6.29
CA GLU A 138 -8.80 32.55 7.60
C GLU A 138 -9.38 33.96 7.77
N ASN A 139 -9.52 34.71 6.68
CA ASN A 139 -9.94 36.11 6.71
C ASN A 139 -11.46 36.32 6.79
N THR A 140 -12.24 35.33 6.42
CA THR A 140 -13.70 35.35 6.50
C THR A 140 -14.22 33.95 6.82
N PRO A 141 -14.48 33.61 8.08
CA PRO A 141 -14.79 32.23 8.50
C PRO A 141 -16.19 31.77 8.08
N LYS A 142 -16.59 32.04 6.86
CA LYS A 142 -17.95 31.77 6.37
C LYS A 142 -18.06 30.58 5.41
N GLY A 143 -16.96 29.90 5.10
CA GLY A 143 -16.92 28.77 4.18
C GLY A 143 -15.49 28.39 3.82
N PHE A 144 -15.34 27.53 2.82
CA PHE A 144 -14.05 27.09 2.33
C PHE A 144 -13.97 27.29 0.81
N ARG A 145 -12.76 27.35 0.29
CA ARG A 145 -12.47 27.41 -1.14
C ARG A 145 -12.21 26.02 -1.67
N LEU A 146 -12.56 25.80 -2.93
CA LEU A 146 -12.26 24.56 -3.65
C LEU A 146 -11.30 24.88 -4.79
N LYS A 147 -10.20 24.13 -4.91
CA LYS A 147 -9.20 24.28 -5.96
C LYS A 147 -8.84 22.93 -6.59
N THR A 148 -8.50 22.98 -7.87
CA THR A 148 -7.99 21.83 -8.64
C THR A 148 -6.86 22.33 -9.54
N ASN A 149 -5.71 21.64 -9.59
CA ASN A 149 -4.53 22.03 -10.37
C ASN A 149 -4.10 23.52 -10.17
N GLY A 150 -4.17 24.00 -8.92
CA GLY A 150 -3.84 25.40 -8.60
C GLY A 150 -4.87 26.44 -9.00
N ILE A 151 -6.02 26.04 -9.57
CA ILE A 151 -7.08 26.90 -10.03
C ILE A 151 -8.27 26.79 -9.06
N TYR A 152 -8.91 27.90 -8.76
CA TYR A 152 -10.05 27.96 -7.85
C TYR A 152 -11.38 27.78 -8.59
N LEU A 153 -12.29 27.06 -7.95
CA LEU A 153 -13.68 26.97 -8.35
C LEU A 153 -14.39 28.26 -7.90
N ILE A 154 -15.00 29.00 -8.82
CA ILE A 154 -15.56 30.33 -8.59
C ILE A 154 -16.85 30.49 -9.40
N CYS A 155 -17.87 31.15 -8.85
CA CYS A 155 -18.98 31.70 -9.64
C CYS A 155 -18.68 33.12 -10.11
N ASP A 156 -18.91 33.44 -11.37
CA ASP A 156 -18.64 34.75 -11.96
C ASP A 156 -19.76 35.78 -11.74
N GLY A 157 -20.91 35.36 -11.17
CA GLY A 157 -22.02 36.27 -10.85
C GLY A 157 -21.87 36.91 -9.47
N ASN A 158 -22.58 38.03 -9.27
CA ASN A 158 -22.69 38.66 -7.98
C ASN A 158 -23.71 37.88 -7.09
N PRO A 159 -23.31 37.17 -6.02
CA PRO A 159 -24.21 36.40 -5.19
C PRO A 159 -25.21 37.25 -4.42
N ASN A 160 -25.01 38.58 -4.40
CA ASN A 160 -25.92 39.55 -3.81
C ASN A 160 -26.87 40.19 -4.84
N SER A 161 -26.74 39.83 -6.10
CA SER A 161 -27.67 40.35 -7.15
C SER A 161 -29.04 39.67 -7.02
N THR A 162 -30.06 40.45 -7.14
CA THR A 162 -31.46 40.01 -7.14
C THR A 162 -31.93 39.49 -8.50
N THR A 163 -31.13 39.69 -9.53
CA THR A 163 -31.51 39.41 -10.94
C THR A 163 -30.44 38.66 -11.72
N GLU A 164 -29.20 38.69 -11.28
CA GLU A 164 -28.07 38.10 -11.98
C GLU A 164 -27.85 36.63 -11.54
N VAL A 165 -27.82 35.76 -12.54
CA VAL A 165 -27.46 34.35 -12.38
C VAL A 165 -26.01 34.20 -12.78
N GLY A 166 -25.15 33.83 -11.84
CA GLY A 166 -23.74 33.59 -12.10
C GLY A 166 -23.49 32.19 -12.66
N LYS A 167 -22.36 32.01 -13.30
CA LYS A 167 -21.92 30.77 -13.88
C LYS A 167 -20.70 30.23 -13.12
N LEU A 168 -20.74 28.96 -12.70
CA LEU A 168 -19.60 28.30 -12.05
C LEU A 168 -18.49 28.06 -13.09
N GLY A 169 -17.26 28.29 -12.69
CA GLY A 169 -16.08 28.03 -13.51
C GLY A 169 -14.81 27.98 -12.69
N ASN A 170 -13.67 27.83 -13.36
CA ASN A 170 -12.35 27.76 -12.75
C ASN A 170 -11.50 28.97 -13.18
N TRP A 171 -10.84 29.62 -12.22
CA TRP A 171 -9.95 30.75 -12.46
C TRP A 171 -8.66 30.68 -11.65
N ALA A 172 -7.56 31.21 -12.22
CA ALA A 172 -6.23 31.17 -11.61
C ALA A 172 -6.07 32.06 -10.38
N THR A 173 -6.94 33.05 -10.21
CA THR A 173 -6.92 33.97 -9.06
C THR A 173 -8.24 33.90 -8.31
N THR A 174 -8.22 34.06 -7.01
CA THR A 174 -9.42 34.27 -6.22
C THR A 174 -10.05 35.61 -6.64
N SER A 175 -11.08 35.53 -7.47
CA SER A 175 -11.96 36.66 -7.66
C SER A 175 -12.75 36.90 -6.39
N THR A 176 -12.88 38.15 -6.00
CA THR A 176 -13.50 38.58 -4.76
C THR A 176 -15.00 38.28 -4.68
N ASN A 177 -15.62 37.70 -5.71
CA ASN A 177 -17.07 37.75 -5.80
C ASN A 177 -17.79 36.47 -5.34
N CYS A 178 -17.31 35.25 -5.58
CA CYS A 178 -18.04 34.03 -5.23
C CYS A 178 -17.13 32.81 -5.15
N ALA A 179 -16.13 32.84 -4.28
CA ALA A 179 -15.15 31.76 -4.17
C ALA A 179 -15.31 30.90 -2.91
N GLN A 180 -16.29 31.19 -2.05
CA GLN A 180 -16.53 30.43 -0.83
C GLN A 180 -17.75 29.55 -0.94
N PHE A 181 -17.61 28.32 -0.48
CA PHE A 181 -18.64 27.30 -0.52
C PHE A 181 -19.05 26.92 0.89
N ARG A 182 -20.33 26.73 1.11
CA ARG A 182 -20.90 26.06 2.27
C ARG A 182 -21.75 24.90 1.81
N MET A 183 -21.62 23.79 2.52
CA MET A 183 -22.37 22.56 2.23
C MET A 183 -23.37 22.30 3.36
N PHE A 184 -24.63 22.16 3.00
CA PHE A 184 -25.73 21.85 3.93
C PHE A 184 -26.16 20.44 3.68
N LYS A 185 -26.16 19.59 4.70
CA LYS A 185 -26.57 18.18 4.58
C LYS A 185 -28.01 18.06 4.08
N VAL A 186 -28.23 17.04 3.27
CA VAL A 186 -29.55 16.64 2.79
C VAL A 186 -29.77 15.18 3.20
N GLY A 187 -30.83 14.93 3.99
CA GLY A 187 -31.07 13.62 4.59
C GLY A 187 -30.53 13.51 6.01
N PHE A 188 -30.13 12.32 6.42
CA PHE A 188 -29.70 12.02 7.79
C PHE A 188 -28.37 11.23 7.81
N ASP A 189 -27.64 11.35 8.92
CA ASP A 189 -26.34 10.72 9.08
C ASP A 189 -26.49 9.23 9.39
N VAL A 190 -25.68 8.41 8.71
CA VAL A 190 -25.61 6.96 8.91
C VAL A 190 -24.15 6.57 9.15
N THR A 191 -23.93 5.81 10.22
CA THR A 191 -22.61 5.34 10.64
C THR A 191 -22.51 3.82 10.45
N TYR A 192 -21.46 3.38 9.81
CA TYR A 192 -21.10 1.96 9.65
C TYR A 192 -19.80 1.67 10.39
N ASN A 193 -19.85 0.75 11.34
CA ASN A 193 -18.70 0.26 12.09
C ASN A 193 -18.40 -1.18 11.65
N PHE A 194 -17.38 -1.37 10.85
CA PHE A 194 -16.96 -2.67 10.33
C PHE A 194 -15.91 -3.27 11.25
N ALA A 195 -16.26 -4.32 11.98
CA ALA A 195 -15.31 -5.08 12.80
C ALA A 195 -14.66 -6.18 11.94
N LEU A 196 -13.35 -6.14 11.76
CA LEU A 196 -12.56 -7.11 10.99
C LEU A 196 -11.18 -7.29 11.61
N ASP A 197 -10.74 -8.53 11.81
CA ASP A 197 -9.42 -8.88 12.37
C ASP A 197 -9.09 -8.17 13.71
N GLY A 198 -10.10 -7.95 14.55
CA GLY A 198 -9.95 -7.27 15.84
C GLY A 198 -9.83 -5.74 15.77
N GLN A 199 -9.99 -5.15 14.58
CA GLN A 199 -10.03 -3.70 14.36
C GLN A 199 -11.43 -3.27 13.96
N THR A 200 -11.78 -2.00 14.21
CA THR A 200 -13.03 -1.40 13.77
C THR A 200 -12.73 -0.27 12.80
N TYR A 201 -13.38 -0.31 11.64
CA TYR A 201 -13.28 0.71 10.59
C TYR A 201 -14.61 1.44 10.48
N THR A 202 -14.62 2.74 10.70
CA THR A 202 -15.84 3.53 10.70
C THR A 202 -15.98 4.31 9.38
N LYS A 203 -17.17 4.25 8.80
CA LYS A 203 -17.57 5.07 7.66
C LYS A 203 -18.87 5.79 8.00
N GLU A 204 -18.90 7.06 7.68
CA GLU A 204 -20.06 7.91 7.86
C GLU A 204 -20.52 8.46 6.51
N ILE A 205 -21.80 8.48 6.30
CA ILE A 205 -22.44 9.08 5.12
C ILE A 205 -23.66 9.88 5.54
N THR A 206 -24.08 10.80 4.67
CA THR A 206 -25.44 11.35 4.74
C THR A 206 -26.29 10.59 3.72
N ALA A 207 -27.29 9.85 4.19
CA ALA A 207 -28.16 9.03 3.38
C ALA A 207 -29.54 9.66 3.16
N LEU A 208 -30.21 9.22 2.12
CA LEU A 208 -31.63 9.48 1.89
C LEU A 208 -32.46 8.30 2.39
N GLY A 209 -33.69 8.55 2.84
CA GLY A 209 -34.60 7.48 3.26
C GLY A 209 -35.02 6.58 2.09
N GLY A 210 -35.37 5.32 2.41
CA GLY A 210 -35.88 4.34 1.46
C GLY A 210 -34.85 3.44 0.81
N GLU A 211 -33.54 3.74 0.92
CA GLU A 211 -32.45 2.87 0.46
C GLU A 211 -32.13 1.79 1.52
N THR A 212 -31.65 0.62 1.10
CA THR A 212 -31.06 -0.33 2.06
C THR A 212 -29.71 0.17 2.54
N PRO A 213 -29.23 -0.21 3.75
CA PRO A 213 -27.92 0.18 4.26
C PRO A 213 -26.78 -0.12 3.29
N GLN A 214 -26.82 -1.26 2.59
CA GLN A 214 -25.84 -1.62 1.58
C GLN A 214 -25.90 -0.69 0.35
N ALA A 215 -27.08 -0.35 -0.15
CA ALA A 215 -27.23 0.53 -1.30
C ALA A 215 -26.75 1.95 -0.99
N ALA A 216 -27.10 2.47 0.18
CA ALA A 216 -26.63 3.77 0.65
C ALA A 216 -25.10 3.79 0.81
N TYR A 217 -24.52 2.76 1.44
CA TYR A 217 -23.06 2.61 1.54
C TYR A 217 -22.40 2.58 0.15
N ASN A 218 -22.90 1.74 -0.77
CA ASN A 218 -22.32 1.56 -2.09
C ASN A 218 -22.50 2.79 -3.00
N THR A 219 -23.30 3.77 -2.61
CA THR A 219 -23.38 5.05 -3.30
C THR A 219 -22.08 5.86 -3.14
N PHE A 220 -21.39 5.74 -2.00
CA PHE A 220 -20.19 6.54 -1.67
C PHE A 220 -18.92 5.72 -1.53
N TYR A 221 -19.01 4.45 -1.20
CA TYR A 221 -17.90 3.55 -0.94
C TYR A 221 -18.06 2.24 -1.71
N THR A 222 -16.95 1.62 -2.02
CA THR A 222 -16.95 0.27 -2.61
C THR A 222 -16.97 -0.76 -1.48
N THR A 223 -17.91 -1.70 -1.52
CA THR A 223 -17.86 -2.86 -0.63
C THR A 223 -16.59 -3.65 -0.93
N PRO A 224 -15.73 -3.93 0.08
CA PRO A 224 -14.48 -4.62 -0.15
C PRO A 224 -14.68 -6.00 -0.78
N GLY A 225 -13.91 -6.32 -1.81
CA GLY A 225 -13.84 -7.67 -2.37
C GLY A 225 -13.25 -8.65 -1.35
N TYR A 226 -13.65 -9.90 -1.41
CA TYR A 226 -13.21 -10.97 -0.48
C TYR A 226 -13.53 -10.73 0.99
N VAL A 227 -14.38 -9.76 1.32
CA VAL A 227 -14.88 -9.50 2.67
C VAL A 227 -16.39 -9.67 2.68
N GLN A 228 -16.87 -10.53 3.54
CA GLN A 228 -18.31 -10.67 3.79
C GLN A 228 -18.75 -9.61 4.79
N VAL A 229 -19.63 -8.72 4.34
CA VAL A 229 -20.21 -7.65 5.16
C VAL A 229 -21.69 -7.96 5.36
N PRO A 230 -22.14 -8.21 6.60
CA PRO A 230 -23.54 -8.59 6.88
C PRO A 230 -24.43 -7.35 6.96
N PHE A 231 -24.64 -6.65 5.84
CA PHE A 231 -25.55 -5.51 5.80
C PHE A 231 -27.00 -5.93 6.10
N PRO A 232 -27.73 -5.16 6.92
CA PRO A 232 -29.18 -5.32 7.07
C PRO A 232 -29.90 -5.05 5.74
N THR A 233 -31.09 -5.65 5.61
CA THR A 233 -31.92 -5.53 4.39
C THR A 233 -33.04 -4.51 4.51
N GLU A 234 -33.33 -4.05 5.71
CA GLU A 234 -34.39 -3.08 5.98
C GLU A 234 -33.99 -1.70 5.45
N ALA A 235 -34.97 -1.00 4.88
CA ALA A 235 -34.72 0.34 4.34
C ALA A 235 -34.41 1.35 5.45
N LEU A 236 -33.48 2.27 5.16
CA LEU A 236 -33.12 3.37 6.05
C LEU A 236 -34.27 4.36 6.21
N THR A 237 -34.49 4.79 7.44
CA THR A 237 -35.43 5.88 7.80
C THR A 237 -34.78 6.80 8.80
N GLU A 238 -35.15 8.09 8.82
CA GLU A 238 -34.58 9.08 9.75
C GLU A 238 -34.83 8.68 11.23
N ASP A 239 -35.97 8.10 11.53
CA ASP A 239 -36.34 7.67 12.90
C ASP A 239 -35.89 6.23 13.22
N GLY A 240 -35.25 5.55 12.28
CA GLY A 240 -34.80 4.16 12.42
C GLY A 240 -33.38 4.03 12.95
N THR A 241 -32.81 2.83 12.79
CA THR A 241 -31.41 2.58 13.12
C THR A 241 -30.51 3.25 12.12
N THR A 242 -29.64 4.15 12.58
CA THR A 242 -28.65 4.89 11.76
C THR A 242 -27.21 4.53 12.09
N THR A 243 -26.98 3.67 13.09
CA THR A 243 -25.63 3.15 13.42
C THR A 243 -25.62 1.63 13.33
N PHE A 244 -24.79 1.11 12.44
CA PHE A 244 -24.65 -0.32 12.16
C PHE A 244 -23.30 -0.84 12.63
N ASN A 245 -23.30 -1.81 13.55
CA ASN A 245 -22.10 -2.52 14.00
C ASN A 245 -22.05 -3.88 13.29
N LEU A 246 -21.16 -4.00 12.31
CA LEU A 246 -21.11 -5.10 11.36
C LEU A 246 -19.88 -5.98 11.60
N SER A 247 -20.10 -7.24 11.99
CA SER A 247 -19.03 -8.23 12.17
C SER A 247 -18.65 -8.84 10.82
N CYS A 248 -17.55 -8.38 10.25
CA CYS A 248 -17.07 -8.77 8.93
C CYS A 248 -16.12 -9.96 9.01
N THR A 249 -16.05 -10.74 7.94
CA THR A 249 -15.11 -11.87 7.82
C THR A 249 -14.41 -11.83 6.47
N LYS A 250 -13.10 -12.10 6.47
CA LYS A 250 -12.34 -12.32 5.23
C LYS A 250 -12.59 -13.72 4.69
N ASN A 251 -12.69 -13.83 3.39
CA ASN A 251 -12.66 -15.11 2.72
C ASN A 251 -11.26 -15.74 2.86
N ASN A 252 -11.19 -17.06 2.88
CA ASN A 252 -9.93 -17.79 3.04
C ASN A 252 -8.93 -17.56 1.88
N ASP A 253 -9.42 -17.15 0.73
CA ASP A 253 -8.66 -16.84 -0.49
C ASP A 253 -8.30 -15.35 -0.63
N TYR A 254 -8.39 -14.58 0.48
CA TYR A 254 -7.99 -13.17 0.47
C TYR A 254 -6.52 -13.02 0.01
N PRO A 255 -6.25 -12.34 -1.13
CA PRO A 255 -4.96 -12.47 -1.79
C PRO A 255 -3.83 -11.64 -1.14
N VAL A 256 -4.18 -10.64 -0.33
CA VAL A 256 -3.24 -9.68 0.22
C VAL A 256 -3.02 -9.88 1.72
N THR A 257 -1.78 -10.04 2.13
CA THR A 257 -1.38 -9.88 3.54
C THR A 257 -0.76 -8.49 3.69
N PRO A 258 -1.34 -7.59 4.50
CA PRO A 258 -0.79 -6.26 4.71
C PRO A 258 0.65 -6.32 5.20
N ASN A 259 1.46 -5.36 4.72
CA ASN A 259 2.89 -5.24 5.03
C ASN A 259 3.79 -6.40 4.58
N LYS A 260 3.26 -7.42 3.92
CA LYS A 260 4.06 -8.44 3.23
C LYS A 260 4.52 -7.92 1.88
N TRP A 261 5.71 -8.32 1.44
CA TRP A 261 6.30 -7.88 0.18
C TRP A 261 6.06 -8.86 -0.95
N TYR A 262 5.74 -8.28 -2.11
CA TYR A 262 5.37 -9.01 -3.30
C TYR A 262 6.05 -8.45 -4.55
N PHE A 263 6.31 -9.34 -5.51
CA PHE A 263 6.33 -8.96 -6.91
C PHE A 263 4.88 -8.92 -7.39
N VAL A 264 4.43 -7.78 -7.83
CA VAL A 264 3.06 -7.58 -8.32
C VAL A 264 3.07 -7.75 -9.83
N LYS A 265 2.38 -8.76 -10.34
CA LYS A 265 2.26 -9.04 -11.77
C LYS A 265 0.89 -8.59 -12.25
N ILE A 266 0.84 -7.85 -13.35
CA ILE A 266 -0.38 -7.49 -14.06
C ILE A 266 -0.48 -8.25 -15.37
N GLY A 267 -1.69 -8.64 -15.72
CA GLY A 267 -2.00 -9.44 -16.89
C GLY A 267 -1.73 -10.92 -16.70
N LEU A 268 -2.57 -11.76 -17.30
CA LEU A 268 -2.36 -13.19 -17.40
C LEU A 268 -2.10 -13.57 -18.85
N GLN A 269 -1.19 -14.50 -19.06
CA GLN A 269 -0.89 -15.01 -20.39
C GLN A 269 -2.09 -15.84 -20.89
N GLY A 270 -2.77 -15.37 -21.92
CA GLY A 270 -3.79 -16.11 -22.67
C GLY A 270 -3.29 -16.45 -24.07
N SER A 271 -3.97 -17.34 -24.77
CA SER A 271 -3.58 -17.86 -26.10
C SER A 271 -3.39 -16.79 -27.21
N SER A 272 -3.79 -15.56 -26.95
CA SER A 272 -3.65 -14.43 -27.89
C SER A 272 -3.06 -13.17 -27.25
N ASN A 273 -2.66 -13.21 -25.96
CA ASN A 273 -2.31 -12.00 -25.24
C ASN A 273 -0.97 -12.13 -24.51
N THR A 274 0.04 -11.40 -24.99
CA THR A 274 1.38 -11.33 -24.39
C THR A 274 1.52 -10.19 -23.37
N ARG A 275 0.41 -9.62 -22.91
CA ARG A 275 0.35 -8.42 -22.07
C ARG A 275 0.42 -8.76 -20.60
N ASP A 276 1.54 -9.33 -20.16
CA ASP A 276 1.78 -9.59 -18.77
C ASP A 276 3.16 -9.07 -18.34
N GLY A 277 3.28 -8.57 -17.13
CA GLY A 277 4.55 -8.08 -16.61
C GLY A 277 4.51 -7.68 -15.15
N TYR A 278 5.69 -7.56 -14.54
CA TYR A 278 5.85 -7.14 -13.16
C TYR A 278 5.91 -5.63 -13.04
N LEU A 279 5.21 -5.09 -12.03
CA LEU A 279 5.28 -3.68 -11.68
C LEU A 279 6.67 -3.32 -11.16
N PHE A 280 7.18 -2.17 -11.55
CA PHE A 280 8.39 -1.58 -10.99
C PHE A 280 8.34 -0.05 -11.10
N ASP A 281 9.15 0.67 -10.33
CA ASP A 281 9.30 2.11 -10.50
C ASP A 281 10.12 2.41 -11.75
N ASN A 282 9.48 2.94 -12.76
CA ASN A 282 10.10 3.36 -14.01
C ASN A 282 10.59 4.84 -13.91
N ASN A 283 11.27 5.20 -12.82
CA ASN A 283 11.75 6.56 -12.53
C ASN A 283 10.63 7.61 -12.56
N GLY A 284 9.46 7.28 -12.01
CA GLY A 284 8.29 8.16 -12.00
C GLY A 284 7.56 8.27 -13.34
N ALA A 285 7.97 7.49 -14.35
CA ALA A 285 7.29 7.40 -15.63
C ALA A 285 6.30 6.22 -15.67
N GLN A 286 5.48 6.19 -16.70
CA GLN A 286 4.53 5.10 -16.95
C GLN A 286 5.21 3.73 -16.93
N ILE A 287 4.59 2.78 -16.21
CA ILE A 287 5.10 1.43 -16.04
C ILE A 287 4.77 0.60 -17.29
N PRO A 288 5.77 -0.01 -17.96
CA PRO A 288 5.52 -0.87 -19.12
C PRO A 288 5.06 -2.26 -18.68
N THR A 289 4.23 -2.92 -19.53
CA THR A 289 3.71 -4.28 -19.28
C THR A 289 4.63 -5.41 -19.74
N ASN A 290 5.71 -5.11 -20.45
CA ASN A 290 6.59 -6.11 -21.02
C ASN A 290 7.73 -6.56 -20.11
N ASN A 291 7.80 -6.06 -18.88
CA ASN A 291 8.83 -6.48 -17.93
C ASN A 291 8.53 -7.88 -17.38
N LYS A 292 9.30 -8.87 -17.82
CA LYS A 292 9.19 -10.27 -17.38
C LYS A 292 10.11 -10.62 -16.21
N THR A 293 10.93 -9.69 -15.76
CA THR A 293 11.98 -9.94 -14.79
C THR A 293 11.52 -9.59 -13.38
N LYS A 294 11.71 -10.52 -12.44
CA LYS A 294 11.69 -10.27 -11.01
C LYS A 294 13.09 -9.88 -10.56
N LYS A 295 13.27 -8.70 -9.99
CA LYS A 295 14.57 -8.29 -9.46
C LYS A 295 14.47 -8.06 -7.96
N LEU A 296 14.79 -9.07 -7.15
CA LEU A 296 14.90 -8.90 -5.71
C LEU A 296 16.08 -7.99 -5.33
N SER A 297 17.07 -7.88 -6.24
CA SER A 297 18.20 -6.95 -6.14
C SER A 297 17.85 -5.48 -6.27
N ASP A 298 16.60 -5.16 -6.61
CA ASP A 298 16.18 -3.80 -6.91
C ASP A 298 14.89 -3.51 -6.15
N ALA A 299 15.01 -2.63 -5.15
CA ALA A 299 13.91 -2.23 -4.28
C ALA A 299 12.71 -1.64 -5.03
N THR A 300 12.93 -1.17 -6.26
CA THR A 300 11.87 -0.61 -7.11
C THR A 300 10.90 -1.67 -7.66
N TYR A 301 11.26 -2.95 -7.63
CA TYR A 301 10.44 -4.07 -8.14
C TYR A 301 9.54 -4.73 -7.10
N VAL A 302 9.76 -4.47 -5.83
CA VAL A 302 9.00 -5.10 -4.75
C VAL A 302 8.02 -4.10 -4.14
N TRP A 303 6.80 -4.57 -3.86
CA TRP A 303 5.69 -3.75 -3.40
C TRP A 303 5.04 -4.36 -2.17
N LYS A 304 4.63 -3.51 -1.24
CA LYS A 304 3.77 -3.90 -0.12
C LYS A 304 2.44 -3.16 -0.18
N PHE A 305 1.43 -3.79 0.38
CA PHE A 305 0.11 -3.20 0.57
C PHE A 305 0.01 -2.66 2.00
N VAL A 306 -0.18 -1.36 2.15
CA VAL A 306 -0.32 -0.67 3.44
C VAL A 306 -1.72 -0.12 3.53
N GLY A 307 -2.48 -0.51 4.54
CA GLY A 307 -3.88 -0.12 4.71
C GLY A 307 -4.76 -1.31 5.03
N ASN A 308 -6.03 -1.20 4.70
CA ASN A 308 -7.05 -2.19 4.98
C ASN A 308 -8.11 -2.23 3.86
N PRO A 309 -9.00 -3.23 3.84
CA PRO A 309 -9.96 -3.36 2.75
C PRO A 309 -10.99 -2.24 2.68
N PHE A 310 -11.30 -1.53 3.78
CA PHE A 310 -12.33 -0.48 3.83
C PHE A 310 -11.79 0.90 3.46
N ASP A 311 -10.51 1.16 3.69
CA ASP A 311 -9.85 2.44 3.37
C ASP A 311 -8.97 2.34 2.11
N GLY A 312 -8.96 1.17 1.47
CA GLY A 312 -8.06 0.87 0.38
C GLY A 312 -6.60 0.69 0.81
N TYR A 313 -5.78 0.24 -0.12
CA TYR A 313 -4.37 -0.02 0.11
C TYR A 313 -3.50 0.95 -0.67
N GLN A 314 -2.54 1.56 -0.01
CA GLN A 314 -1.39 2.14 -0.69
C GLN A 314 -0.44 1.00 -1.11
N LEU A 315 0.02 1.01 -2.35
CA LEU A 315 1.09 0.14 -2.81
C LEU A 315 2.40 0.93 -2.73
N ILE A 316 3.24 0.55 -1.78
CA ILE A 316 4.53 1.22 -1.53
C ILE A 316 5.65 0.28 -1.98
N ASN A 317 6.55 0.77 -2.82
CA ASN A 317 7.70 -0.02 -3.25
C ASN A 317 8.83 -0.03 -2.21
N GLY A 318 9.84 -0.87 -2.41
CA GLY A 318 10.97 -1.00 -1.50
C GLY A 318 11.84 0.27 -1.39
N SER A 319 11.68 1.23 -2.29
CA SER A 319 12.31 2.56 -2.23
C SER A 319 11.47 3.60 -1.48
N GLY A 320 10.31 3.21 -0.95
CA GLY A 320 9.40 4.10 -0.22
C GLY A 320 8.43 4.91 -1.09
N LYS A 321 8.44 4.73 -2.41
CA LYS A 321 7.51 5.42 -3.31
C LYS A 321 6.16 4.72 -3.40
N SER A 322 5.10 5.52 -3.48
CA SER A 322 3.71 5.04 -3.62
C SER A 322 3.30 4.95 -5.09
N LEU A 323 2.53 3.92 -5.41
CA LEU A 323 1.85 3.80 -6.71
C LEU A 323 0.66 4.75 -6.75
N ILE A 324 0.70 5.74 -7.63
CA ILE A 324 -0.32 6.78 -7.76
C ILE A 324 -0.78 6.95 -9.20
N ALA A 325 -1.92 7.58 -9.39
CA ALA A 325 -2.38 8.07 -10.70
C ALA A 325 -2.99 9.46 -10.58
N THR A 326 -2.91 10.26 -11.64
CA THR A 326 -3.27 11.69 -11.61
C THR A 326 -4.65 12.02 -12.18
N ALA A 327 -5.35 11.04 -12.73
CA ALA A 327 -6.71 11.24 -13.25
C ALA A 327 -7.49 9.92 -13.29
N TYR A 328 -8.82 10.00 -13.21
CA TYR A 328 -9.73 8.91 -13.54
C TYR A 328 -10.15 9.04 -14.99
N ASN A 329 -9.51 8.28 -15.87
CA ASN A 329 -9.83 8.30 -17.29
C ASN A 329 -9.57 6.94 -17.93
N ASN A 330 -10.38 6.55 -18.90
CA ASN A 330 -10.13 5.31 -19.62
C ASN A 330 -9.03 5.52 -20.66
N GLY A 331 -8.01 4.69 -20.63
CA GLY A 331 -6.96 4.68 -21.65
C GLY A 331 -5.54 4.50 -21.11
N SER A 332 -4.62 4.22 -22.02
CA SER A 332 -3.20 4.05 -21.71
C SER A 332 -2.45 5.36 -21.44
N ASN A 333 -3.07 6.51 -21.71
CA ASN A 333 -2.47 7.82 -21.46
C ASN A 333 -2.68 8.32 -20.02
N VAL A 334 -3.53 7.65 -19.26
CA VAL A 334 -3.72 7.88 -17.82
C VAL A 334 -3.24 6.67 -17.08
N TYR A 335 -2.06 6.74 -16.52
CA TYR A 335 -1.33 5.59 -16.03
C TYR A 335 -0.91 5.72 -14.58
N PRO A 336 -0.88 4.60 -13.84
CA PRO A 336 -0.22 4.52 -12.55
C PRO A 336 1.31 4.63 -12.70
N TYR A 337 1.95 5.32 -11.77
CA TYR A 337 3.40 5.42 -11.67
C TYR A 337 3.83 5.56 -10.20
N ALA A 338 5.10 5.34 -9.92
CA ALA A 338 5.64 5.48 -8.57
C ALA A 338 6.06 6.92 -8.29
N ALA A 339 5.65 7.49 -7.17
CA ALA A 339 6.01 8.82 -6.72
C ALA A 339 6.34 8.87 -5.23
N ASP A 340 7.20 9.81 -4.84
CA ASP A 340 7.45 10.08 -3.43
C ASP A 340 6.17 10.55 -2.73
N PRO A 341 5.89 10.09 -1.51
CA PRO A 341 4.68 10.51 -0.77
C PRO A 341 4.53 12.03 -0.66
N SER A 342 5.62 12.77 -0.54
CA SER A 342 5.62 14.24 -0.51
C SER A 342 5.18 14.90 -1.82
N GLN A 343 5.20 14.19 -2.94
CA GLN A 343 4.83 14.68 -4.26
C GLN A 343 3.38 14.36 -4.64
N ILE A 344 2.62 13.69 -3.78
CA ILE A 344 1.23 13.28 -4.02
C ILE A 344 0.26 14.46 -3.81
N THR A 345 0.55 15.63 -4.36
CA THR A 345 -0.32 16.81 -4.22
C THR A 345 -1.43 16.89 -5.28
N THR A 346 -1.30 16.14 -6.36
CA THR A 346 -2.22 16.17 -7.50
C THR A 346 -2.74 14.81 -7.90
N ALA A 347 -2.39 13.75 -7.12
CA ALA A 347 -2.86 12.40 -7.41
C ALA A 347 -4.37 12.29 -7.18
N CYS A 348 -5.04 11.70 -8.13
CA CYS A 348 -6.45 11.35 -7.98
C CYS A 348 -6.64 9.99 -7.29
N CYS A 349 -5.66 9.10 -7.38
CA CYS A 349 -5.67 7.79 -6.78
C CYS A 349 -4.29 7.52 -6.18
N ASP A 350 -4.24 7.38 -4.87
CA ASP A 350 -3.09 6.91 -4.08
C ASP A 350 -3.42 5.63 -3.31
N ARG A 351 -4.67 5.16 -3.42
CA ARG A 351 -5.19 3.95 -2.78
C ARG A 351 -5.93 3.06 -3.75
N TRP A 352 -5.87 1.78 -3.50
CA TRP A 352 -6.35 0.74 -4.39
C TRP A 352 -7.24 -0.24 -3.65
N ASP A 353 -8.38 -0.60 -4.27
CA ASP A 353 -9.27 -1.64 -3.79
C ASP A 353 -8.88 -2.99 -4.39
N VAL A 354 -8.82 -4.00 -3.54
CA VAL A 354 -8.64 -5.40 -3.93
C VAL A 354 -10.01 -5.99 -4.24
N GLN A 355 -10.30 -6.24 -5.51
CA GLN A 355 -11.59 -6.73 -5.98
C GLN A 355 -11.50 -8.16 -6.49
N GLY A 356 -12.53 -8.95 -6.21
CA GLY A 356 -12.61 -10.33 -6.68
C GLY A 356 -12.89 -10.44 -8.18
N THR A 357 -12.46 -11.52 -8.77
CA THR A 357 -12.69 -11.83 -10.19
C THR A 357 -14.13 -12.26 -10.50
N SER A 358 -14.90 -12.62 -9.49
CA SER A 358 -16.32 -13.04 -9.63
C SER A 358 -17.29 -11.92 -10.01
N VAL A 359 -16.82 -10.67 -10.06
CA VAL A 359 -17.62 -9.50 -10.48
C VAL A 359 -17.90 -9.48 -11.98
N VAL A 360 -17.39 -10.45 -12.73
CA VAL A 360 -17.57 -10.51 -14.18
C VAL A 360 -18.90 -11.12 -14.52
N ALA A 361 -19.91 -10.27 -14.64
CA ALA A 361 -21.20 -10.68 -15.13
C ALA A 361 -21.13 -10.98 -16.65
N GLY A 362 -21.43 -12.24 -17.05
CA GLY A 362 -21.96 -12.55 -18.36
C GLY A 362 -21.01 -12.92 -19.48
N GLY A 363 -19.73 -13.08 -19.25
CA GLY A 363 -18.80 -13.66 -20.22
C GLY A 363 -18.46 -15.10 -19.85
N SER A 364 -18.28 -15.98 -20.86
CA SER A 364 -17.63 -17.28 -20.64
C SER A 364 -16.27 -17.01 -20.03
N GLN A 365 -16.16 -17.21 -18.70
CA GLN A 365 -14.88 -17.02 -18.03
C GLN A 365 -13.88 -17.97 -18.65
N PRO A 366 -12.74 -17.47 -19.12
CA PRO A 366 -11.69 -18.38 -19.51
C PRO A 366 -11.33 -19.22 -18.29
N THR A 367 -11.22 -20.51 -18.46
CA THR A 367 -10.71 -21.47 -17.47
C THR A 367 -9.28 -21.16 -16.97
N TYR A 368 -8.75 -19.99 -17.32
CA TYR A 368 -7.36 -19.53 -17.12
C TYR A 368 -7.17 -18.55 -15.95
N TRP A 369 -8.25 -18.10 -15.30
CA TRP A 369 -8.09 -17.37 -14.07
C TRP A 369 -7.51 -18.32 -13.02
N SER A 370 -6.24 -18.16 -12.70
CA SER A 370 -5.69 -18.84 -11.52
C SER A 370 -6.51 -18.42 -10.30
N ASN A 371 -6.78 -19.36 -9.41
CA ASN A 371 -7.59 -19.12 -8.21
C ASN A 371 -7.08 -17.97 -7.31
N ASN A 372 -5.90 -17.41 -7.61
CA ASN A 372 -5.23 -16.35 -6.85
C ASN A 372 -5.19 -15.00 -7.59
N ALA A 373 -5.88 -14.85 -8.73
CA ALA A 373 -5.92 -13.57 -9.43
C ALA A 373 -7.04 -12.66 -8.89
N PHE A 374 -6.75 -11.38 -8.80
CA PHE A 374 -7.68 -10.33 -8.37
C PHE A 374 -7.51 -9.10 -9.26
N VAL A 375 -8.29 -8.06 -9.00
CA VAL A 375 -8.21 -6.77 -9.70
C VAL A 375 -7.84 -5.69 -8.71
N LEU A 376 -6.98 -4.76 -9.12
CA LEU A 376 -6.74 -3.50 -8.43
C LEU A 376 -7.54 -2.40 -9.09
N SER A 377 -8.54 -1.90 -8.37
CA SER A 377 -9.35 -0.77 -8.79
C SER A 377 -8.94 0.49 -8.01
N ALA A 378 -9.08 1.65 -8.61
CA ALA A 378 -8.95 2.90 -7.88
C ALA A 378 -9.94 2.93 -6.70
N HIS A 379 -9.49 3.33 -5.53
CA HIS A 379 -10.29 3.29 -4.30
C HIS A 379 -11.62 4.04 -4.47
N ASN A 380 -12.72 3.38 -4.11
CA ASN A 380 -14.10 3.83 -4.30
C ASN A 380 -14.53 4.11 -5.76
N HIS A 381 -13.70 3.69 -6.73
CA HIS A 381 -13.96 3.80 -8.15
C HIS A 381 -13.74 2.45 -8.85
N GLY A 382 -14.45 1.42 -8.40
CA GLY A 382 -14.27 0.03 -8.81
C GLY A 382 -14.37 -0.24 -10.32
N ASN A 383 -14.96 0.68 -11.10
CA ASN A 383 -14.99 0.62 -12.56
C ASN A 383 -13.71 1.16 -13.24
N TYR A 384 -12.78 1.78 -12.51
CA TYR A 384 -11.47 2.20 -13.02
C TYR A 384 -10.42 1.21 -12.57
N GLN A 385 -10.21 0.18 -13.35
CA GLN A 385 -9.31 -0.94 -13.06
C GLN A 385 -7.94 -0.70 -13.67
N MET A 386 -6.90 -1.11 -12.96
CA MET A 386 -5.56 -1.20 -13.54
C MET A 386 -5.56 -2.21 -14.69
N HIS A 387 -5.03 -1.84 -15.85
CA HIS A 387 -5.13 -2.61 -17.06
C HIS A 387 -3.86 -2.56 -17.91
N ALA A 388 -3.47 -3.71 -18.44
CA ALA A 388 -2.35 -3.84 -19.36
C ALA A 388 -2.80 -3.70 -20.81
N TYR A 389 -2.43 -2.61 -21.47
CA TYR A 389 -2.79 -2.31 -22.86
C TYR A 389 -1.87 -2.98 -23.89
N SER A 390 -2.34 -3.10 -25.13
CA SER A 390 -1.61 -3.73 -26.24
C SER A 390 -0.34 -2.98 -26.67
N ASN A 391 -0.22 -1.72 -26.31
CA ASN A 391 0.97 -0.88 -26.53
C ASN A 391 2.06 -1.08 -25.46
N ASN A 392 2.00 -2.14 -24.66
CA ASN A 392 2.90 -2.45 -23.57
C ASN A 392 2.91 -1.41 -22.44
N GLN A 393 1.78 -0.78 -22.19
CA GLN A 393 1.62 0.23 -21.13
C GLN A 393 0.54 -0.19 -20.13
N ILE A 394 0.70 0.18 -18.87
CA ILE A 394 -0.33 0.06 -17.85
C ILE A 394 -1.12 1.36 -17.81
N GLY A 395 -2.43 1.25 -17.82
CA GLY A 395 -3.34 2.38 -17.70
C GLY A 395 -4.58 2.00 -16.93
N TYR A 396 -5.62 2.81 -17.03
CA TYR A 396 -6.95 2.49 -16.51
C TYR A 396 -7.86 1.96 -17.62
N TRP A 397 -8.60 0.93 -17.29
CA TRP A 397 -9.71 0.45 -18.10
C TRP A 397 -11.01 0.64 -17.34
N LYS A 398 -11.90 1.47 -17.89
CA LYS A 398 -13.24 1.66 -17.35
C LYS A 398 -14.16 0.57 -17.87
N SER A 399 -14.43 -0.42 -17.04
CA SER A 399 -15.29 -1.54 -17.39
C SER A 399 -16.12 -2.01 -16.20
N THR A 400 -17.27 -2.56 -16.48
CA THR A 400 -18.09 -3.31 -15.51
C THR A 400 -17.69 -4.79 -15.44
N GLY A 401 -16.75 -5.22 -16.27
CA GLY A 401 -16.20 -6.57 -16.32
C GLY A 401 -14.71 -6.59 -16.02
N VAL A 402 -14.16 -7.78 -15.94
CA VAL A 402 -12.72 -8.02 -15.76
C VAL A 402 -12.22 -8.85 -16.93
N ASP A 403 -11.05 -8.53 -17.48
CA ASP A 403 -10.38 -9.38 -18.44
C ASP A 403 -8.99 -9.82 -17.96
N LEU A 404 -8.34 -10.71 -18.71
CA LEU A 404 -7.02 -11.22 -18.38
C LEU A 404 -5.95 -10.12 -18.27
N SER A 405 -6.16 -8.99 -18.97
CA SER A 405 -5.22 -7.86 -18.95
C SER A 405 -5.34 -7.00 -17.68
N SER A 406 -6.44 -7.14 -16.92
CA SER A 406 -6.63 -6.50 -15.62
C SER A 406 -6.28 -7.40 -14.44
N ALA A 407 -5.98 -8.66 -14.68
CA ALA A 407 -5.68 -9.63 -13.63
C ALA A 407 -4.37 -9.29 -12.93
N ILE A 408 -4.41 -9.25 -11.62
CA ILE A 408 -3.24 -9.09 -10.74
C ILE A 408 -2.95 -10.42 -10.06
N THR A 409 -1.69 -10.80 -10.03
CA THR A 409 -1.19 -11.91 -9.23
C THR A 409 -0.01 -11.46 -8.38
N LEU A 410 0.16 -12.10 -7.22
CA LEU A 410 1.22 -11.79 -6.27
C LEU A 410 2.15 -12.98 -6.13
N ASP A 411 3.43 -12.72 -6.33
CA ASP A 411 4.49 -13.65 -5.94
C ASP A 411 5.17 -13.10 -4.67
N ALA A 412 5.34 -13.92 -3.66
CA ALA A 412 6.06 -13.49 -2.46
C ALA A 412 7.48 -13.06 -2.84
N ALA A 413 7.85 -11.81 -2.47
CA ALA A 413 9.17 -11.27 -2.78
C ALA A 413 10.24 -11.70 -1.79
N LEU A 414 9.83 -12.12 -0.59
CA LEU A 414 10.73 -12.63 0.43
C LEU A 414 10.56 -14.14 0.52
N PRO A 415 11.51 -14.92 -0.02
CA PRO A 415 11.47 -16.37 0.10
C PRO A 415 11.62 -16.77 1.57
N GLU A 416 11.04 -17.89 1.92
CA GLU A 416 11.37 -18.55 3.16
C GLU A 416 12.83 -19.03 3.07
N ILE A 417 13.63 -18.67 4.07
CA ILE A 417 15.02 -19.03 4.12
C ILE A 417 15.16 -20.30 4.94
N THR A 418 15.79 -21.31 4.37
CA THR A 418 16.16 -22.51 5.12
C THR A 418 17.42 -22.25 5.93
N LEU A 419 17.34 -22.51 7.23
CA LEU A 419 18.50 -22.58 8.13
C LEU A 419 18.96 -24.02 8.23
N ASN A 420 20.24 -24.24 8.03
CA ASN A 420 20.85 -25.57 8.05
C ASN A 420 21.27 -25.94 9.46
N ALA A 421 20.85 -27.12 9.90
CA ALA A 421 21.17 -27.64 11.21
C ALA A 421 22.66 -27.95 11.35
N LEU A 422 23.24 -27.49 12.46
CA LEU A 422 24.60 -27.81 12.88
C LEU A 422 24.68 -27.81 14.40
N ASN A 423 25.00 -28.99 14.96
CA ASN A 423 24.90 -29.25 16.41
C ASN A 423 23.46 -28.94 16.90
N ASN A 424 23.34 -28.07 17.89
CA ASN A 424 22.04 -27.69 18.48
C ASN A 424 21.51 -26.35 17.93
N LYS A 425 22.09 -25.85 16.84
CA LYS A 425 21.69 -24.56 16.24
C LYS A 425 21.49 -24.70 14.73
N ASN A 426 20.71 -23.80 14.16
CA ASN A 426 20.47 -23.70 12.72
C ASN A 426 21.04 -22.40 12.19
N TYR A 427 21.68 -22.44 11.02
CA TYR A 427 22.44 -21.32 10.46
C TYR A 427 22.08 -21.07 8.99
N ALA A 428 22.12 -19.81 8.60
CA ALA A 428 22.14 -19.40 7.19
C ALA A 428 22.94 -18.09 7.02
N THR A 429 23.37 -17.75 5.81
CA THR A 429 23.72 -16.38 5.45
C THR A 429 22.59 -15.78 4.63
N TYR A 430 22.40 -14.47 4.76
CA TYR A 430 21.36 -13.77 4.03
C TYR A 430 21.78 -12.34 3.66
N TYR A 431 21.27 -11.85 2.53
CA TYR A 431 21.52 -10.51 2.04
C TYR A 431 20.30 -9.95 1.32
N LEU A 432 19.92 -8.71 1.64
CA LEU A 432 18.80 -8.00 1.02
C LEU A 432 19.19 -6.56 0.66
N PRO A 433 18.60 -6.01 -0.42
CA PRO A 433 18.83 -4.61 -0.81
C PRO A 433 18.04 -3.61 0.03
N PHE A 434 17.23 -4.04 0.98
CA PHE A 434 16.37 -3.22 1.83
C PHE A 434 16.45 -3.68 3.30
N ALA A 435 16.11 -2.77 4.23
CA ALA A 435 16.11 -3.09 5.65
C ALA A 435 15.05 -4.15 5.98
N ALA A 436 15.43 -5.15 6.78
CA ALA A 436 14.57 -6.28 7.11
C ALA A 436 14.64 -6.63 8.61
N LYS A 437 13.51 -7.11 9.16
CA LYS A 437 13.44 -7.61 10.52
C LYS A 437 13.43 -9.13 10.52
N ALA A 438 14.34 -9.72 11.26
CA ALA A 438 14.38 -11.16 11.49
C ALA A 438 13.14 -11.61 12.28
N PRO A 439 12.54 -12.78 11.96
CA PRO A 439 11.41 -13.32 12.71
C PRO A 439 11.82 -13.72 14.12
N GLU A 440 10.85 -13.79 15.02
CA GLU A 440 11.07 -14.26 16.40
C GLU A 440 11.74 -15.64 16.41
N GLY A 441 12.75 -15.80 17.27
CA GLY A 441 13.55 -17.03 17.39
C GLY A 441 14.66 -17.15 16.34
N VAL A 442 14.90 -16.11 15.53
CA VAL A 442 16.05 -16.00 14.62
C VAL A 442 16.82 -14.73 14.94
N THR A 443 18.12 -14.87 15.25
CA THR A 443 19.01 -13.74 15.51
C THR A 443 19.89 -13.46 14.29
N ALA A 444 20.02 -12.19 13.93
CA ALA A 444 20.84 -11.73 12.83
C ALA A 444 22.14 -11.09 13.35
N TYR A 445 23.27 -11.45 12.74
CA TYR A 445 24.58 -10.98 13.16
C TYR A 445 25.35 -10.36 11.98
N ALA A 446 26.00 -9.22 12.23
CA ALA A 446 27.11 -8.74 11.42
C ALA A 446 28.35 -9.60 11.70
N GLY A 447 29.26 -9.70 10.74
CA GLY A 447 30.52 -10.43 10.90
C GLY A 447 31.75 -9.57 10.59
N THR A 448 32.72 -9.57 11.48
CA THR A 448 34.04 -8.92 11.27
C THR A 448 35.15 -9.91 11.50
N ILE A 449 36.25 -9.78 10.80
CA ILE A 449 37.41 -10.66 10.98
C ILE A 449 38.26 -10.17 12.15
N ASN A 450 38.42 -11.04 13.14
CA ASN A 450 39.25 -10.76 14.31
C ASN A 450 40.08 -12.02 14.68
N ASN A 451 41.40 -11.88 14.70
CA ASN A 451 42.32 -12.96 15.08
C ASN A 451 42.06 -14.30 14.36
N GLY A 452 41.77 -14.26 13.04
CA GLY A 452 41.54 -15.45 12.23
C GLY A 452 40.17 -16.11 12.44
N ASN A 453 39.23 -15.41 13.07
CA ASN A 453 37.83 -15.84 13.27
C ASN A 453 36.89 -14.78 12.73
N VAL A 454 35.63 -15.15 12.48
CA VAL A 454 34.55 -14.19 12.24
C VAL A 454 33.88 -13.88 13.57
N GLN A 455 34.11 -12.69 14.09
CA GLN A 455 33.44 -12.17 15.28
C GLN A 455 32.04 -11.73 14.88
N LEU A 456 31.03 -12.33 15.50
CA LEU A 456 29.62 -12.03 15.28
C LEU A 456 29.12 -10.96 16.26
N THR A 457 28.52 -9.90 15.74
CA THR A 457 27.88 -8.83 16.52
C THR A 457 26.41 -8.80 16.18
N GLU A 458 25.56 -8.94 17.19
CA GLU A 458 24.11 -8.99 17.01
C GLU A 458 23.55 -7.64 16.52
N TYR A 459 22.64 -7.69 15.57
CA TYR A 459 21.78 -6.55 15.25
C TYR A 459 20.69 -6.42 16.31
N ALA A 460 20.80 -5.40 17.14
CA ALA A 460 19.80 -5.12 18.17
C ALA A 460 18.40 -5.01 17.56
N ASN A 461 17.37 -5.54 18.22
CA ASN A 461 15.98 -5.62 17.74
C ASN A 461 15.78 -6.49 16.48
N GLY A 462 16.78 -7.26 16.04
CA GLY A 462 16.70 -8.11 14.87
C GLY A 462 16.59 -7.35 13.54
N ILE A 463 16.88 -6.05 13.51
CA ILE A 463 16.76 -5.22 12.30
C ILE A 463 18.09 -5.18 11.56
N ILE A 464 18.06 -5.67 10.33
CA ILE A 464 19.19 -5.73 9.41
C ILE A 464 19.10 -4.51 8.48
N PRO A 465 20.17 -3.70 8.37
CA PRO A 465 20.18 -2.58 7.43
C PRO A 465 20.09 -3.02 5.97
N ALA A 466 19.60 -2.15 5.10
CA ALA A 466 19.67 -2.36 3.66
C ALA A 466 21.12 -2.57 3.19
N ASN A 467 21.30 -3.45 2.22
CA ASN A 467 22.62 -3.75 1.63
C ASN A 467 23.67 -4.25 2.65
N LYS A 468 23.22 -4.91 3.71
CA LYS A 468 24.11 -5.61 4.66
C LYS A 468 23.86 -7.10 4.64
N ALA A 469 24.93 -7.85 4.51
CA ALA A 469 24.90 -9.30 4.64
C ALA A 469 24.93 -9.73 6.12
N VAL A 470 24.31 -10.84 6.46
CA VAL A 470 24.23 -11.33 7.84
C VAL A 470 24.46 -12.83 7.93
N VAL A 471 24.88 -13.27 9.11
CA VAL A 471 24.73 -14.65 9.57
C VAL A 471 23.46 -14.72 10.41
N LEU A 472 22.58 -15.63 10.05
CA LEU A 472 21.36 -15.94 10.78
C LEU A 472 21.58 -17.15 11.66
N VAL A 473 21.12 -17.11 12.90
CA VAL A 473 21.24 -18.18 13.87
C VAL A 473 19.91 -18.40 14.57
N SER A 474 19.52 -19.65 14.74
CA SER A 474 18.35 -20.04 15.54
C SER A 474 18.61 -21.34 16.30
N ASP A 475 18.12 -21.43 17.52
CA ASP A 475 18.17 -22.65 18.30
C ASP A 475 17.08 -23.66 17.91
N THR A 476 15.96 -23.15 17.38
CA THR A 476 14.76 -23.98 17.15
C THR A 476 14.19 -23.89 15.73
N LYS A 477 14.38 -22.77 15.02
CA LYS A 477 13.79 -22.56 13.70
C LYS A 477 14.67 -23.15 12.61
N THR A 478 14.06 -23.93 11.73
CA THR A 478 14.70 -24.44 10.51
C THR A 478 14.39 -23.60 9.28
N THR A 479 13.45 -22.66 9.41
CA THR A 479 13.09 -21.70 8.37
C THR A 479 12.87 -20.32 8.98
N ALA A 480 13.07 -19.29 8.16
CA ALA A 480 12.86 -17.89 8.54
C ALA A 480 12.19 -17.12 7.41
N THR A 481 11.11 -16.39 7.72
CA THR A 481 10.46 -15.44 6.82
C THR A 481 10.62 -14.05 7.40
N PHE A 482 11.33 -13.17 6.69
CA PHE A 482 11.59 -11.80 7.13
C PHE A 482 10.39 -10.89 6.88
N THR A 483 10.27 -9.87 7.73
CA THR A 483 9.44 -8.70 7.44
C THR A 483 10.35 -7.53 7.14
N LEU A 484 9.86 -6.53 6.39
CA LEU A 484 10.65 -5.32 6.21
C LEU A 484 10.63 -4.47 7.48
N ALA A 485 11.75 -3.79 7.69
CA ALA A 485 11.91 -2.84 8.77
C ALA A 485 11.84 -1.42 8.24
N ASP A 486 11.42 -0.49 9.10
CA ASP A 486 11.54 0.93 8.83
C ASP A 486 13.03 1.33 8.85
N ALA A 487 13.46 2.11 7.87
CA ALA A 487 14.84 2.59 7.81
C ALA A 487 15.25 3.44 9.02
N SER A 488 14.28 4.08 9.68
CA SER A 488 14.51 4.88 10.91
C SER A 488 14.88 4.04 12.14
N GLU A 489 14.56 2.75 12.15
CA GLU A 489 14.85 1.83 13.26
C GLU A 489 16.21 1.13 13.11
N VAL A 490 16.90 1.38 12.00
CA VAL A 490 18.15 0.72 11.66
C VAL A 490 19.29 1.25 12.52
N LYS A 491 20.07 0.32 13.10
CA LYS A 491 21.35 0.63 13.75
C LYS A 491 22.48 -0.02 12.96
N GLU A 492 23.35 0.80 12.41
CA GLU A 492 24.51 0.32 11.66
C GLU A 492 25.50 -0.43 12.57
N GLN A 493 26.07 -1.50 12.03
CA GLN A 493 27.13 -2.28 12.63
C GLN A 493 28.30 -2.39 11.66
N THR A 494 29.53 -2.47 12.20
CA THR A 494 30.69 -2.82 11.38
C THR A 494 30.50 -4.24 10.85
N ASN A 495 30.64 -4.41 9.54
CA ASN A 495 30.35 -5.68 8.87
C ASN A 495 31.25 -5.88 7.65
N GLU A 496 31.98 -6.98 7.61
CA GLU A 496 32.87 -7.36 6.50
C GLU A 496 32.28 -8.47 5.63
N LEU A 497 31.06 -8.92 5.95
CA LEU A 497 30.33 -9.85 5.10
C LEU A 497 29.92 -9.16 3.80
N THR A 498 30.17 -9.82 2.68
CA THR A 498 29.76 -9.37 1.35
C THR A 498 28.59 -10.18 0.86
N GLY A 499 27.49 -9.52 0.49
CA GLY A 499 26.28 -10.16 -0.02
C GLY A 499 26.24 -10.22 -1.54
N VAL A 500 25.55 -11.22 -2.07
CA VAL A 500 25.27 -11.36 -3.50
C VAL A 500 23.75 -11.36 -3.74
N LEU A 501 23.30 -10.61 -4.74
CA LEU A 501 21.88 -10.47 -5.08
C LEU A 501 21.43 -11.39 -6.20
N THR A 502 22.41 -11.87 -6.98
CA THR A 502 22.21 -12.84 -8.05
C THR A 502 23.21 -13.97 -7.86
N ASP A 503 22.94 -15.10 -8.51
CA ASP A 503 23.91 -16.19 -8.59
C ASP A 503 25.26 -15.64 -9.07
N THR A 504 26.29 -15.83 -8.28
CA THR A 504 27.60 -15.22 -8.50
C THR A 504 28.65 -16.29 -8.65
N GLU A 505 29.35 -16.27 -9.78
CA GLU A 505 30.51 -17.14 -10.03
C GLU A 505 31.68 -16.71 -9.15
N LEU A 506 32.06 -17.55 -8.21
CA LEU A 506 33.08 -17.24 -7.20
C LEU A 506 34.46 -17.02 -7.79
N ASN A 507 34.75 -17.63 -8.94
CA ASN A 507 36.05 -17.43 -9.64
C ASN A 507 36.14 -16.06 -10.30
N ASN A 508 35.05 -15.35 -10.49
CA ASN A 508 35.00 -14.01 -11.06
C ASN A 508 35.07 -12.91 -9.99
N VAL A 509 35.11 -13.28 -8.71
CA VAL A 509 35.30 -12.33 -7.61
C VAL A 509 36.78 -11.96 -7.54
N ASP A 510 37.08 -10.68 -7.38
CA ASP A 510 38.46 -10.20 -7.18
C ASP A 510 39.10 -10.93 -6.00
N ASN A 511 40.34 -11.39 -6.18
CA ASN A 511 41.02 -12.22 -5.20
C ASN A 511 40.26 -13.50 -4.80
N ALA A 512 39.69 -14.22 -5.77
CA ALA A 512 38.87 -15.41 -5.58
C ALA A 512 39.48 -16.45 -4.59
N GLY A 513 40.78 -16.54 -4.49
CA GLY A 513 41.48 -17.40 -3.53
C GLY A 513 41.21 -17.05 -2.06
N GLN A 514 40.84 -15.80 -1.77
CA GLN A 514 40.48 -15.31 -0.43
C GLN A 514 38.99 -15.48 -0.08
N VAL A 515 38.14 -15.81 -1.03
CA VAL A 515 36.70 -16.01 -0.81
C VAL A 515 36.50 -17.17 0.17
N ARG A 516 35.69 -16.92 1.20
CA ARG A 516 35.20 -17.93 2.14
C ARG A 516 33.68 -17.88 2.16
N ILE A 517 33.05 -19.03 1.93
CA ILE A 517 31.61 -19.20 1.99
C ILE A 517 31.20 -19.87 3.31
N PHE A 518 30.00 -19.56 3.78
CA PHE A 518 29.48 -20.18 4.99
C PHE A 518 29.25 -21.67 4.78
N SER A 519 29.83 -22.47 5.66
CA SER A 519 29.76 -23.93 5.59
C SER A 519 30.08 -24.54 6.97
N LYS A 520 30.21 -25.87 7.01
CA LYS A 520 30.66 -26.63 8.18
C LYS A 520 31.85 -27.53 7.84
N LYS A 521 32.77 -27.64 8.77
CA LYS A 521 33.85 -28.64 8.71
C LYS A 521 34.04 -29.21 10.12
N ASP A 522 34.08 -30.50 10.23
CA ASP A 522 34.25 -31.23 11.51
C ASP A 522 33.25 -30.78 12.60
N ASN A 523 31.99 -30.58 12.21
CA ASN A 523 30.90 -30.01 13.02
C ASN A 523 31.15 -28.59 13.58
N VAL A 524 32.01 -27.82 12.95
CA VAL A 524 32.26 -26.42 13.30
C VAL A 524 31.68 -25.51 12.21
N ALA A 525 30.82 -24.56 12.61
CA ALA A 525 30.30 -23.52 11.74
C ALA A 525 31.35 -22.46 11.45
N GLY A 526 31.46 -22.03 10.20
CA GLY A 526 32.42 -21.03 9.82
C GLY A 526 32.35 -20.67 8.34
N PHE A 527 33.30 -19.85 7.93
CA PHE A 527 33.51 -19.50 6.54
C PHE A 527 34.75 -20.25 6.03
N TYR A 528 34.55 -21.11 5.05
CA TYR A 528 35.55 -22.02 4.52
C TYR A 528 35.80 -21.75 3.04
N LYS A 529 36.99 -22.11 2.58
CA LYS A 529 37.31 -22.10 1.16
C LYS A 529 36.32 -23.00 0.42
N PRO A 530 35.70 -22.52 -0.68
CA PRO A 530 34.80 -23.35 -1.45
C PRO A 530 35.49 -24.63 -1.94
N ASN A 531 34.80 -25.77 -1.88
CA ASN A 531 35.28 -27.00 -2.48
C ASN A 531 35.28 -26.85 -4.02
N SER A 532 36.12 -27.61 -4.71
CA SER A 532 36.26 -27.56 -6.16
C SER A 532 34.97 -27.73 -6.98
N GLY A 533 33.93 -28.31 -6.36
CA GLY A 533 32.60 -28.44 -7.00
C GLY A 533 31.64 -27.28 -6.73
N ILE A 534 32.01 -26.32 -5.89
CA ILE A 534 31.19 -25.13 -5.60
C ILE A 534 31.83 -23.95 -6.31
N THR A 535 31.32 -23.66 -7.51
CA THR A 535 31.78 -22.55 -8.36
C THR A 535 30.90 -21.32 -8.21
N THR A 536 29.64 -21.48 -7.80
CA THR A 536 28.64 -20.43 -7.76
C THR A 536 28.07 -20.27 -6.36
N LEU A 537 27.96 -19.05 -5.85
CA LEU A 537 27.20 -18.68 -4.67
C LEU A 537 25.80 -18.23 -5.10
N ALA A 538 24.78 -18.90 -4.55
CA ALA A 538 23.40 -18.58 -4.88
C ALA A 538 22.99 -17.17 -4.44
N ALA A 539 22.02 -16.59 -5.14
CA ALA A 539 21.42 -15.30 -4.83
C ALA A 539 21.01 -15.18 -3.35
N ASN A 540 21.12 -13.98 -2.81
CA ASN A 540 20.78 -13.60 -1.44
C ASN A 540 21.63 -14.30 -0.35
N LYS A 541 22.78 -14.84 -0.72
CA LYS A 541 23.76 -15.40 0.21
C LYS A 541 24.91 -14.42 0.47
N ALA A 542 25.77 -14.77 1.39
CA ALA A 542 26.94 -13.98 1.71
C ALA A 542 28.22 -14.82 1.76
N TYR A 543 29.32 -14.15 1.48
CA TYR A 543 30.69 -14.62 1.69
C TYR A 543 31.50 -13.59 2.48
N ILE A 544 32.71 -13.94 2.86
CA ILE A 544 33.69 -13.03 3.47
C ILE A 544 35.04 -13.19 2.79
N MET A 545 35.80 -12.10 2.71
CA MET A 545 37.14 -12.12 2.16
C MET A 545 38.15 -12.40 3.28
N ALA A 546 38.82 -13.55 3.26
CA ALA A 546 39.90 -13.83 4.21
C ALA A 546 41.11 -12.95 3.91
N PRO A 547 41.90 -12.58 4.92
CA PRO A 547 43.12 -11.77 4.72
C PRO A 547 44.20 -12.49 3.93
N THR A 548 44.14 -13.82 3.86
CA THR A 548 45.08 -14.65 3.11
C THR A 548 44.35 -15.74 2.34
N ASN A 549 45.06 -16.38 1.40
CA ASN A 549 44.53 -17.53 0.63
C ASN A 549 44.40 -18.81 1.47
N GLU A 550 44.96 -18.85 2.67
CA GLU A 550 44.97 -19.99 3.56
C GLU A 550 44.05 -19.78 4.78
N GLY A 551 43.60 -20.88 5.36
CA GLY A 551 42.85 -20.89 6.61
C GLY A 551 41.33 -20.83 6.45
N ALA A 552 40.66 -21.27 7.50
CA ALA A 552 39.23 -21.16 7.72
C ALA A 552 38.96 -20.05 8.74
N LEU A 553 37.80 -19.44 8.67
CA LEU A 553 37.35 -18.42 9.61
C LEU A 553 36.16 -18.98 10.42
N VAL A 554 36.43 -19.39 11.65
CA VAL A 554 35.43 -19.97 12.54
C VAL A 554 34.57 -18.86 13.16
N LEU A 555 33.29 -19.13 13.41
CA LEU A 555 32.40 -18.18 14.07
C LEU A 555 32.74 -18.03 15.55
N ASN A 556 32.79 -16.77 16.01
CA ASN A 556 32.94 -16.41 17.41
C ASN A 556 31.84 -15.41 17.79
N PHE A 557 31.10 -15.68 18.87
CA PHE A 557 30.02 -14.80 19.32
C PHE A 557 30.56 -13.74 20.31
N ALA A 558 30.12 -12.50 20.18
CA ALA A 558 30.39 -11.47 21.17
C ALA A 558 29.74 -11.87 22.50
N GLY A 559 30.56 -12.17 23.51
CA GLY A 559 30.07 -12.66 24.82
C GLY A 559 30.64 -14.01 25.25
N GLY A 560 31.44 -14.67 24.40
CA GLY A 560 32.28 -15.80 24.81
C GLY A 560 31.75 -17.21 24.51
N GLU A 561 30.64 -17.37 23.80
CA GLU A 561 30.28 -18.68 23.24
C GLU A 561 31.08 -18.93 21.95
N VAL A 562 32.06 -19.76 22.02
CA VAL A 562 32.82 -20.24 20.86
C VAL A 562 32.09 -21.47 20.28
N THR A 563 31.67 -21.40 19.01
CA THR A 563 30.97 -22.53 18.33
C THR A 563 31.87 -23.71 18.00
N GLY A 564 33.14 -23.60 18.33
CA GLY A 564 34.11 -24.69 18.27
C GLY A 564 35.25 -24.41 19.23
N ILE A 565 35.83 -25.46 19.77
CA ILE A 565 37.11 -25.35 20.46
C ILE A 565 38.12 -24.90 19.42
N ASN A 566 38.57 -23.66 19.54
CA ASN A 566 39.76 -23.22 18.77
C ASN A 566 40.85 -24.22 19.06
N GLN A 567 41.25 -24.98 18.06
CA GLN A 567 42.50 -25.70 18.15
C GLN A 567 43.56 -24.58 18.17
N ALA A 568 43.97 -24.18 19.36
CA ALA A 568 45.12 -23.35 19.52
C ALA A 568 46.23 -24.05 18.73
N THR A 569 46.74 -23.38 17.71
CA THR A 569 47.92 -23.86 16.98
C THR A 569 49.04 -23.80 17.97
N ILE A 570 49.28 -24.90 18.65
CA ILE A 570 50.40 -25.04 19.61
C ILE A 570 51.64 -25.23 18.74
N ASN A 571 52.27 -24.16 18.34
CA ASN A 571 53.67 -24.14 17.95
C ASN A 571 54.53 -24.20 19.23
N ALA A 572 54.41 -25.29 19.97
CA ALA A 572 55.31 -25.56 21.07
C ALA A 572 56.15 -26.76 20.67
N THR A 573 57.42 -26.58 20.63
CA THR A 573 58.40 -27.64 20.67
C THR A 573 58.05 -28.58 21.80
N GLU A 574 57.66 -29.82 21.50
CA GLU A 574 56.96 -30.76 22.39
C GLU A 574 57.75 -31.17 23.67
N ALA A 575 59.05 -30.85 23.75
CA ALA A 575 59.88 -31.32 24.83
C ALA A 575 59.67 -30.64 26.20
N ASN A 576 59.23 -29.36 26.27
CA ASN A 576 59.21 -28.58 27.52
C ASN A 576 57.82 -28.04 27.93
N ALA A 577 56.75 -28.59 27.40
CA ALA A 577 55.42 -28.10 27.73
C ALA A 577 55.04 -28.46 29.18
N PRO A 578 54.42 -27.54 29.93
CA PRO A 578 54.02 -27.77 31.30
C PRO A 578 52.93 -28.85 31.39
N ILE A 579 53.00 -29.66 32.44
CA ILE A 579 52.04 -30.72 32.77
C ILE A 579 51.12 -30.19 33.84
N TYR A 580 49.81 -30.45 33.68
CA TYR A 580 48.78 -30.04 34.63
C TYR A 580 48.00 -31.28 35.13
N ASP A 581 47.60 -31.28 36.38
CA ASP A 581 46.61 -32.24 36.89
C ASP A 581 45.19 -31.87 36.43
N LEU A 582 44.23 -32.74 36.74
CA LEU A 582 42.80 -32.50 36.33
C LEU A 582 42.12 -31.31 37.03
N THR A 583 42.76 -30.76 38.07
CA THR A 583 42.30 -29.53 38.74
C THR A 583 42.91 -28.27 38.12
N GLY A 584 43.74 -28.39 37.08
CA GLY A 584 44.39 -27.27 36.38
C GLY A 584 45.69 -26.79 37.07
N ARG A 585 46.18 -27.47 38.11
CA ARG A 585 47.42 -27.12 38.81
C ARG A 585 48.61 -27.68 38.05
N ARG A 586 49.61 -26.85 37.80
CA ARG A 586 50.86 -27.26 37.18
C ARG A 586 51.64 -28.22 38.07
N VAL A 587 52.09 -29.33 37.52
CA VAL A 587 52.91 -30.32 38.20
C VAL A 587 54.32 -30.39 37.55
N ALA A 588 55.34 -30.44 38.37
CA ALA A 588 56.73 -30.49 37.90
C ALA A 588 57.09 -31.84 37.27
N LYS A 589 56.46 -32.93 37.75
CA LYS A 589 56.64 -34.30 37.25
C LYS A 589 55.32 -35.08 37.42
N ALA A 590 54.87 -35.72 36.35
CA ALA A 590 53.68 -36.57 36.41
C ALA A 590 54.06 -37.88 37.14
N VAL A 591 53.28 -38.23 38.19
CA VAL A 591 53.29 -39.53 38.90
C VAL A 591 52.07 -40.28 38.47
N LYS A 592 51.86 -41.52 39.03
CA LYS A 592 50.68 -42.29 38.66
C LYS A 592 49.40 -41.48 38.76
N GLY A 593 48.67 -41.35 37.63
CA GLY A 593 47.47 -40.53 37.53
C GLY A 593 47.16 -40.02 36.11
N ILE A 594 46.13 -39.16 35.98
CA ILE A 594 45.70 -38.56 34.73
C ILE A 594 46.14 -37.08 34.71
N TYR A 595 46.74 -36.66 33.61
CA TYR A 595 47.33 -35.34 33.44
C TYR A 595 46.97 -34.75 32.08
N VAL A 596 47.12 -33.45 31.93
CA VAL A 596 46.97 -32.69 30.67
C VAL A 596 48.33 -32.09 30.32
N LYS A 597 48.81 -32.36 29.11
CA LYS A 597 50.00 -31.71 28.49
C LYS A 597 49.64 -31.31 27.08
N ASN A 598 49.86 -30.05 26.69
CA ASN A 598 49.50 -29.52 25.38
C ASN A 598 48.03 -29.75 25.01
N GLY A 599 47.12 -29.59 25.97
CA GLY A 599 45.69 -29.79 25.73
C GLY A 599 45.26 -31.28 25.58
N LYS A 600 46.19 -32.23 25.63
CA LYS A 600 45.92 -33.68 25.53
C LYS A 600 45.99 -34.34 26.88
N LYS A 601 44.99 -35.15 27.22
CA LYS A 601 45.02 -36.04 28.40
C LYS A 601 45.96 -37.21 28.16
N PHE A 602 46.79 -37.51 29.13
CA PHE A 602 47.58 -38.75 29.17
C PHE A 602 47.56 -39.38 30.54
N ILE A 603 47.79 -40.66 30.59
CA ILE A 603 47.78 -41.48 31.82
C ILE A 603 49.20 -41.94 32.10
N VAL A 604 49.66 -41.70 33.34
CA VAL A 604 50.87 -42.30 33.87
C VAL A 604 50.41 -43.52 34.74
N LYS A 605 50.83 -44.71 34.33
CA LYS A 605 50.51 -45.97 35.01
C LYS A 605 51.38 -46.20 36.18
#